data_b40292cd2be7358311d760ba3dff51eb
#
_entry.id   b40292cd2be7358311d760ba3dff51eb
#
_cell.length_a   1.000
_cell.length_b   1.000
_cell.length_c   1.000
_cell.angle_alpha   90.00
_cell.angle_beta   90.00
_cell.angle_gamma   90.00
#
_symmetry.space_group_name_H-M   'P 1'
#
loop_
_entity.id
_entity.type
_entity.pdbx_description
1 polymer ?
#
loop_
_entity_poly.entity_id
_entity_poly.type
_entity_poly.pdbx_seq_one_letter_code
_entity_poly.pdbx_strand_id
1 'polypeptide(L)'
;MTEFGKPLRATTTPIPGLVMWELAVHGDNRGWFKENWQREKMIALGLPDFKPVQNNVSLNEAEGTTRGIHAEPWDKFVSVATGRVFGAWVDLREGSTFGTTFTTEIDPSRAVFVPRGVGNAFQNLEPNTAFIYLVNDHYSPNAEYTSVNLADETVAIDWPIPLDSAKMSAKDREHPSLADVKPIPPRKTLVLGASGQLGRALREAYADVAGVEFAERGDIDLTAAGIASARRWRDYETIINAAAYTGVDAAETPEGRAAAWATNVAGVAALARTASDNNITLVHISSDYVFDGSSPGPYREDDAVSPLGVYGQTKAAGDLAVATVDRHYIVRTSWVIGEGHNFVRTMLSLAERGVNPSVVNDQRGRLTFTSEIARAIRHLVDSRATYGTYNVTGSGSVTSWADIARRTFELAGHDPSRVTDVTTEQYFADASKPVAPRPANSVLDLVKIRSIGFEPADADESLVNYIQRSIGTR
;
A
#
# COMPACT_ATOMS: atom_id res chain seq x y z
N MET A 1 21.85 37.29 -7.75
CA MET A 1 20.91 38.20 -7.04
C MET A 1 19.58 37.48 -6.93
N THR A 2 18.99 37.44 -5.73
CA THR A 2 17.66 36.85 -5.52
C THR A 2 16.62 37.55 -6.37
N GLU A 3 15.91 36.80 -7.23
CA GLU A 3 14.86 37.35 -8.06
C GLU A 3 13.55 37.45 -7.28
N PHE A 4 12.96 38.66 -7.29
CA PHE A 4 11.70 38.90 -6.56
C PHE A 4 10.46 38.75 -7.48
N GLY A 5 9.33 38.39 -6.89
CA GLY A 5 8.02 38.42 -7.57
C GLY A 5 7.77 37.27 -8.55
N LYS A 6 8.59 36.21 -8.57
CA LYS A 6 8.29 35.01 -9.35
C LYS A 6 7.12 34.24 -8.73
N PRO A 7 6.27 33.62 -9.56
CA PRO A 7 5.26 32.70 -9.04
C PRO A 7 5.90 31.42 -8.52
N LEU A 8 5.22 30.76 -7.56
CA LEU A 8 5.58 29.40 -7.15
C LEU A 8 5.45 28.44 -8.34
N ARG A 9 6.53 27.72 -8.67
CA ARG A 9 6.58 26.83 -9.84
C ARG A 9 7.43 25.59 -9.55
N ALA A 10 6.96 24.44 -10.02
CA ALA A 10 7.70 23.18 -10.03
C ALA A 10 8.30 22.91 -11.42
N THR A 11 9.50 22.34 -11.45
CA THR A 11 10.18 21.91 -12.68
C THR A 11 10.80 20.52 -12.44
N THR A 12 10.51 19.60 -13.33
CA THR A 12 11.10 18.24 -13.30
C THR A 12 12.57 18.29 -13.68
N THR A 13 13.33 17.29 -13.21
CA THR A 13 14.74 17.12 -13.51
C THR A 13 14.98 15.78 -14.24
N PRO A 14 16.18 15.47 -14.72
CA PRO A 14 16.52 14.16 -15.28
C PRO A 14 16.39 13.01 -14.27
N ILE A 15 16.46 13.29 -12.97
CA ILE A 15 16.30 12.28 -11.91
C ILE A 15 14.80 12.17 -11.57
N PRO A 16 14.16 10.99 -11.75
CA PRO A 16 12.73 10.84 -11.47
C PRO A 16 12.35 11.19 -10.03
N GLY A 17 11.39 12.09 -9.86
CA GLY A 17 10.90 12.54 -8.56
C GLY A 17 11.75 13.61 -7.87
N LEU A 18 12.96 13.92 -8.36
CA LEU A 18 13.72 15.12 -7.97
C LEU A 18 13.08 16.33 -8.64
N VAL A 19 12.56 17.28 -7.86
CA VAL A 19 11.80 18.41 -8.38
C VAL A 19 12.41 19.72 -7.89
N MET A 20 12.76 20.59 -8.84
CA MET A 20 13.21 21.95 -8.55
C MET A 20 12.00 22.88 -8.40
N TRP A 21 12.08 23.79 -7.44
CA TRP A 21 11.04 24.76 -7.12
C TRP A 21 11.57 26.19 -7.27
N GLU A 22 10.82 27.03 -7.95
CA GLU A 22 10.94 28.49 -7.85
C GLU A 22 9.99 28.95 -6.75
N LEU A 23 10.52 29.62 -5.72
CA LEU A 23 9.77 30.14 -4.60
C LEU A 23 9.40 31.60 -4.81
N ALA A 24 8.20 31.99 -4.42
CA ALA A 24 7.79 33.38 -4.42
C ALA A 24 8.52 34.14 -3.31
N VAL A 25 9.44 35.03 -3.70
CA VAL A 25 10.16 35.92 -2.76
C VAL A 25 9.62 37.31 -2.91
N HIS A 26 9.24 37.94 -1.82
CA HIS A 26 8.69 39.30 -1.77
C HIS A 26 9.68 40.21 -1.02
N GLY A 27 10.15 41.26 -1.67
CA GLY A 27 11.10 42.22 -1.11
C GLY A 27 10.47 43.60 -0.85
N ASP A 28 10.90 44.25 0.24
CA ASP A 28 10.58 45.65 0.55
C ASP A 28 11.81 46.36 1.19
N ASN A 29 11.63 47.55 1.72
CA ASN A 29 12.70 48.34 2.35
C ASN A 29 13.25 47.76 3.66
N ARG A 30 12.65 46.68 4.20
CA ARG A 30 13.09 45.95 5.41
C ARG A 30 13.88 44.70 5.08
N GLY A 31 13.85 44.24 3.81
CA GLY A 31 14.45 42.99 3.36
C GLY A 31 13.50 42.18 2.48
N TRP A 32 13.46 40.88 2.68
CA TRP A 32 12.58 40.00 1.89
C TRP A 32 11.90 38.95 2.78
N PHE A 33 10.76 38.45 2.28
CA PHE A 33 9.98 37.37 2.87
C PHE A 33 9.69 36.31 1.81
N LYS A 34 9.66 35.03 2.20
CA LYS A 34 9.19 33.93 1.37
C LYS A 34 8.43 32.88 2.19
N GLU A 35 7.48 32.22 1.56
CA GLU A 35 6.99 30.95 2.06
C GLU A 35 7.99 29.88 1.65
N ASN A 36 8.84 29.44 2.58
CA ASN A 36 9.88 28.46 2.25
C ASN A 36 9.32 27.09 1.92
N TRP A 37 8.21 26.72 2.55
CA TRP A 37 7.42 25.53 2.27
C TRP A 37 5.97 25.79 2.64
N GLN A 38 5.05 25.48 1.71
CA GLN A 38 3.62 25.61 1.92
C GLN A 38 2.93 24.36 1.33
N ARG A 39 2.48 23.48 2.23
CA ARG A 39 2.01 22.12 1.92
C ARG A 39 0.93 22.11 0.82
N GLU A 40 -0.15 22.85 1.00
CA GLU A 40 -1.31 22.81 0.08
C GLU A 40 -0.98 23.33 -1.32
N LYS A 41 -0.31 24.49 -1.40
CA LYS A 41 0.09 25.06 -2.68
C LYS A 41 1.06 24.17 -3.46
N MET A 42 2.02 23.57 -2.76
CA MET A 42 3.02 22.72 -3.39
C MET A 42 2.46 21.37 -3.81
N ILE A 43 1.57 20.76 -3.00
CA ILE A 43 0.87 19.51 -3.38
C ILE A 43 -0.01 19.76 -4.62
N ALA A 44 -0.72 20.87 -4.69
CA ALA A 44 -1.51 21.24 -5.87
C ALA A 44 -0.67 21.39 -7.16
N LEU A 45 0.65 21.64 -7.02
CA LEU A 45 1.61 21.72 -8.11
C LEU A 45 2.43 20.43 -8.31
N GLY A 46 2.05 19.33 -7.62
CA GLY A 46 2.63 18.01 -7.81
C GLY A 46 3.72 17.60 -6.81
N LEU A 47 3.95 18.36 -5.73
CA LEU A 47 4.81 17.89 -4.63
C LEU A 47 4.16 16.67 -3.96
N PRO A 48 4.87 15.56 -3.77
CA PRO A 48 4.39 14.49 -2.91
C PRO A 48 4.11 15.01 -1.50
N ASP A 49 2.99 14.59 -0.88
CA ASP A 49 2.73 14.89 0.53
C ASP A 49 3.67 14.07 1.42
N PHE A 50 4.90 14.53 1.57
CA PHE A 50 5.94 13.79 2.30
C PHE A 50 5.88 13.96 3.82
N LYS A 51 4.93 14.77 4.35
CA LYS A 51 4.66 14.93 5.79
C LYS A 51 5.94 15.19 6.62
N PRO A 52 6.63 16.33 6.46
CA PRO A 52 7.88 16.59 7.14
C PRO A 52 7.69 16.63 8.66
N VAL A 53 8.66 16.06 9.40
CA VAL A 53 8.65 15.95 10.87
C VAL A 53 9.81 16.66 11.54
N GLN A 54 10.83 17.07 10.78
CA GLN A 54 12.02 17.74 11.30
C GLN A 54 12.51 18.81 10.31
N ASN A 55 12.96 19.95 10.85
CA ASN A 55 13.63 21.01 10.11
C ASN A 55 15.07 21.15 10.63
N ASN A 56 16.04 21.12 9.72
CA ASN A 56 17.46 21.26 10.00
C ASN A 56 18.01 22.53 9.36
N VAL A 57 18.94 23.17 10.05
CA VAL A 57 19.68 24.34 9.56
C VAL A 57 21.18 24.09 9.68
N SER A 58 21.91 24.29 8.61
CA SER A 58 23.36 24.23 8.57
C SER A 58 23.93 25.59 8.18
N LEU A 59 24.56 26.29 9.11
CA LEU A 59 25.32 27.49 8.81
C LEU A 59 26.74 27.11 8.32
N ASN A 60 27.12 27.64 7.19
CA ASN A 60 28.42 27.39 6.56
C ASN A 60 29.12 28.72 6.34
N GLU A 61 30.11 28.97 7.20
CA GLU A 61 30.79 30.30 7.32
C GLU A 61 31.68 30.62 6.12
N ALA A 62 32.35 29.61 5.57
CA ALA A 62 33.33 29.80 4.50
C ALA A 62 32.77 29.48 3.13
N GLU A 63 33.08 30.28 2.12
CA GLU A 63 32.99 29.91 0.71
C GLU A 63 33.78 28.62 0.45
N GLY A 64 33.35 27.79 -0.46
CA GLY A 64 33.95 26.49 -0.76
C GLY A 64 33.65 25.39 0.27
N THR A 65 32.87 25.66 1.34
CA THR A 65 32.42 24.58 2.22
C THR A 65 31.56 23.61 1.44
N THR A 66 32.02 22.34 1.34
CA THR A 66 31.36 21.31 0.53
C THR A 66 30.96 20.13 1.43
N ARG A 67 29.72 19.65 1.26
CA ARG A 67 29.15 18.53 2.02
C ARG A 67 28.44 17.56 1.08
N GLY A 68 28.57 16.25 1.33
CA GLY A 68 27.88 15.20 0.55
C GLY A 68 28.85 14.14 0.06
N ILE A 69 28.52 13.37 -0.93
CA ILE A 69 27.16 13.08 -1.43
C ILE A 69 26.52 12.11 -0.44
N HIS A 70 25.39 12.47 0.16
CA HIS A 70 24.70 11.63 1.13
C HIS A 70 23.28 11.29 0.65
N ALA A 71 22.96 10.00 0.53
CA ALA A 71 21.61 9.51 0.34
C ALA A 71 21.10 8.90 1.65
N GLU A 72 20.06 9.50 2.17
CA GLU A 72 19.41 9.04 3.38
C GLU A 72 18.10 8.32 3.10
N PRO A 73 17.59 7.53 4.07
CA PRO A 73 16.37 6.72 3.89
C PRO A 73 15.08 7.53 4.05
N TRP A 74 15.08 8.82 3.72
CA TRP A 74 13.93 9.73 3.79
C TRP A 74 13.92 10.76 2.66
N ASP A 75 12.76 11.38 2.47
CA ASP A 75 12.60 12.49 1.54
C ASP A 75 13.05 13.80 2.21
N LYS A 76 13.58 14.73 1.41
CA LYS A 76 14.02 16.05 1.85
C LYS A 76 13.40 17.15 1.00
N PHE A 77 13.23 18.31 1.62
CA PHE A 77 12.99 19.55 0.90
C PHE A 77 14.09 20.54 1.28
N VAL A 78 15.03 20.76 0.37
CA VAL A 78 16.24 21.56 0.63
C VAL A 78 16.08 22.97 0.04
N SER A 79 16.61 23.97 0.75
CA SER A 79 16.55 25.39 0.38
C SER A 79 17.68 26.16 1.05
N VAL A 80 17.79 27.45 0.73
CA VAL A 80 18.75 28.37 1.35
C VAL A 80 17.98 29.52 2.00
N ALA A 81 18.34 29.87 3.25
CA ALA A 81 17.82 31.05 3.92
C ALA A 81 18.62 32.30 3.53
N THR A 82 19.95 32.20 3.49
CA THR A 82 20.87 33.26 3.10
C THR A 82 22.02 32.68 2.29
N GLY A 83 22.63 33.46 1.45
CA GLY A 83 23.73 33.07 0.58
C GLY A 83 23.29 32.25 -0.63
N ARG A 84 24.24 31.53 -1.22
CA ARG A 84 24.05 30.75 -2.45
C ARG A 84 24.89 29.49 -2.41
N VAL A 85 24.35 28.39 -2.91
CA VAL A 85 25.06 27.12 -3.04
C VAL A 85 24.94 26.57 -4.47
N PHE A 86 25.99 25.86 -4.89
CA PHE A 86 25.91 24.92 -6.00
C PHE A 86 25.43 23.57 -5.41
N GLY A 87 24.23 23.16 -5.79
CA GLY A 87 23.64 21.88 -5.38
C GLY A 87 23.91 20.80 -6.42
N ALA A 88 24.18 19.58 -5.97
CA ALA A 88 24.41 18.41 -6.79
C ALA A 88 23.66 17.20 -6.27
N TRP A 89 23.00 16.46 -7.14
CA TRP A 89 22.23 15.26 -6.84
C TRP A 89 22.63 14.11 -7.73
N VAL A 90 22.63 12.91 -7.18
CA VAL A 90 22.95 11.66 -7.87
C VAL A 90 21.89 10.62 -7.55
N ASP A 91 21.31 9.98 -8.54
CA ASP A 91 20.35 8.90 -8.31
C ASP A 91 21.08 7.63 -7.89
N LEU A 92 20.91 7.22 -6.63
CA LEU A 92 21.52 5.99 -6.08
C LEU A 92 20.51 4.86 -5.93
N ARG A 93 19.30 5.01 -6.48
CA ARG A 93 18.24 4.01 -6.45
C ARG A 93 18.47 2.94 -7.52
N GLU A 94 18.09 1.72 -7.22
CA GLU A 94 18.07 0.62 -8.18
C GLU A 94 17.17 0.97 -9.37
N GLY A 95 17.68 0.82 -10.59
CA GLY A 95 16.95 1.08 -11.82
C GLY A 95 17.80 1.69 -12.93
N SER A 96 17.14 2.05 -14.03
CA SER A 96 17.80 2.58 -15.24
C SER A 96 18.41 3.98 -15.09
N THR A 97 18.07 4.70 -14.03
CA THR A 97 18.57 6.05 -13.73
C THR A 97 19.70 6.07 -12.70
N PHE A 98 20.15 4.90 -12.20
CA PHE A 98 21.28 4.82 -11.27
C PHE A 98 22.52 5.55 -11.85
N GLY A 99 23.11 6.44 -11.04
CA GLY A 99 24.24 7.27 -11.43
C GLY A 99 23.87 8.54 -12.20
N THR A 100 22.61 8.74 -12.59
CA THR A 100 22.17 10.00 -13.24
C THR A 100 22.40 11.17 -12.30
N THR A 101 22.99 12.25 -12.81
CA THR A 101 23.30 13.47 -12.05
C THR A 101 22.42 14.65 -12.46
N PHE A 102 22.22 15.54 -11.51
CA PHE A 102 21.61 16.86 -11.77
C PHE A 102 22.30 17.90 -10.87
N THR A 103 22.61 19.06 -11.45
CA THR A 103 23.25 20.17 -10.71
C THR A 103 22.50 21.46 -10.98
N THR A 104 22.45 22.36 -10.00
CA THR A 104 21.93 23.73 -10.16
C THR A 104 22.39 24.61 -9.00
N GLU A 105 22.42 25.92 -9.24
CA GLU A 105 22.59 26.88 -8.14
C GLU A 105 21.26 27.08 -7.40
N ILE A 106 21.33 27.17 -6.09
CA ILE A 106 20.22 27.47 -5.18
C ILE A 106 20.56 28.75 -4.42
N ASP A 107 19.67 29.72 -4.53
CA ASP A 107 19.60 30.92 -3.73
C ASP A 107 18.26 30.95 -2.96
N PRO A 108 17.94 32.00 -2.18
CA PRO A 108 16.66 32.07 -1.48
C PRO A 108 15.40 31.94 -2.35
N SER A 109 15.47 32.12 -3.67
CA SER A 109 14.34 31.98 -4.59
C SER A 109 14.13 30.56 -5.12
N ARG A 110 14.97 29.59 -4.71
CA ARG A 110 14.92 28.20 -5.19
C ARG A 110 14.93 27.19 -4.06
N ALA A 111 14.32 26.06 -4.31
CA ALA A 111 14.36 24.89 -3.44
C ALA A 111 14.35 23.61 -4.28
N VAL A 112 14.69 22.47 -3.68
CA VAL A 112 14.64 21.17 -4.36
C VAL A 112 14.01 20.15 -3.44
N PHE A 113 13.01 19.42 -3.94
CA PHE A 113 12.52 18.21 -3.30
C PHE A 113 13.38 17.03 -3.74
N VAL A 114 13.98 16.36 -2.78
CA VAL A 114 14.91 15.24 -2.96
C VAL A 114 14.25 13.98 -2.43
N PRO A 115 13.84 13.05 -3.29
CA PRO A 115 13.25 11.79 -2.85
C PRO A 115 14.28 10.90 -2.19
N ARG A 116 13.82 10.00 -1.30
CA ARG A 116 14.63 8.95 -0.69
C ARG A 116 15.52 8.24 -1.73
N GLY A 117 16.76 8.01 -1.36
CA GLY A 117 17.73 7.30 -2.19
C GLY A 117 18.40 8.13 -3.28
N VAL A 118 18.04 9.41 -3.38
CA VAL A 118 18.81 10.36 -4.21
C VAL A 118 19.87 11.01 -3.31
N GLY A 119 21.12 10.84 -3.70
CA GLY A 119 22.28 11.48 -3.05
C GLY A 119 22.20 12.99 -3.21
N ASN A 120 22.46 13.72 -2.13
CA ASN A 120 22.45 15.18 -2.05
C ASN A 120 23.81 15.71 -1.62
N ALA A 121 24.32 16.69 -2.35
CA ALA A 121 25.52 17.42 -2.01
C ALA A 121 25.33 18.91 -2.29
N PHE A 122 26.14 19.74 -1.66
CA PHE A 122 26.22 21.15 -1.98
C PHE A 122 27.60 21.74 -1.70
N GLN A 123 27.94 22.80 -2.44
CA GLN A 123 29.14 23.61 -2.22
C GLN A 123 28.72 25.07 -2.06
N ASN A 124 29.17 25.72 -0.99
CA ASN A 124 28.92 27.14 -0.76
C ASN A 124 29.62 28.01 -1.81
N LEU A 125 28.87 28.90 -2.44
CA LEU A 125 29.38 29.94 -3.36
C LEU A 125 29.53 31.31 -2.70
N GLU A 126 29.02 31.45 -1.48
CA GLU A 126 29.09 32.70 -0.68
C GLU A 126 29.33 32.38 0.79
N PRO A 127 30.04 33.21 1.51
CA PRO A 127 30.26 33.02 2.97
C PRO A 127 28.95 33.22 3.76
N ASN A 128 28.86 32.63 4.95
CA ASN A 128 27.71 32.72 5.87
C ASN A 128 26.38 32.21 5.22
N THR A 129 26.49 31.18 4.40
CA THR A 129 25.32 30.55 3.75
C THR A 129 24.61 29.64 4.75
N ALA A 130 23.31 29.87 4.93
CA ALA A 130 22.43 29.05 5.76
C ALA A 130 21.62 28.10 4.87
N PHE A 131 22.01 26.83 4.85
CA PHE A 131 21.33 25.74 4.16
C PHE A 131 20.28 25.10 5.07
N ILE A 132 19.04 25.01 4.60
CA ILE A 132 17.88 24.51 5.34
C ILE A 132 17.30 23.29 4.64
N TYR A 133 16.89 22.29 5.42
CA TYR A 133 16.16 21.16 4.87
C TYR A 133 15.12 20.59 5.84
N LEU A 134 13.94 20.33 5.31
CA LEU A 134 12.88 19.56 5.94
C LEU A 134 13.08 18.09 5.60
N VAL A 135 12.80 17.19 6.56
CA VAL A 135 12.84 15.74 6.36
C VAL A 135 11.61 15.09 6.96
N ASN A 136 11.19 13.97 6.37
CA ASN A 136 10.00 13.23 6.82
C ASN A 136 10.31 12.03 7.71
N ASP A 137 11.55 11.90 8.20
CA ASP A 137 11.94 10.87 9.17
C ASP A 137 13.01 11.43 10.11
N HIS A 138 13.30 10.70 11.19
CA HIS A 138 14.38 11.00 12.13
C HIS A 138 15.57 10.08 11.89
N TYR A 139 16.76 10.53 12.33
CA TYR A 139 17.94 9.68 12.32
C TYR A 139 17.68 8.35 13.05
N SER A 140 18.04 7.25 12.42
CA SER A 140 17.95 5.92 13.01
C SER A 140 19.26 5.16 12.77
N PRO A 141 19.92 4.63 13.80
CA PRO A 141 21.15 3.86 13.64
C PRO A 141 20.95 2.55 12.86
N ASN A 142 19.70 2.09 12.75
CA ASN A 142 19.32 0.85 12.04
C ASN A 142 18.87 1.09 10.60
N ALA A 143 18.94 2.35 10.11
CA ALA A 143 18.61 2.68 8.73
C ALA A 143 19.84 2.59 7.83
N GLU A 144 19.64 2.28 6.56
CA GLU A 144 20.72 2.28 5.57
C GLU A 144 21.00 3.70 5.09
N TYR A 145 22.25 4.13 5.25
CA TYR A 145 22.78 5.39 4.75
C TYR A 145 23.81 5.10 3.67
N THR A 146 23.65 5.69 2.52
CA THR A 146 24.55 5.51 1.38
C THR A 146 25.25 6.83 1.08
N SER A 147 26.51 6.74 0.72
CA SER A 147 27.33 7.91 0.37
C SER A 147 28.18 7.61 -0.86
N VAL A 148 28.51 8.66 -1.62
CA VAL A 148 29.41 8.59 -2.79
C VAL A 148 30.46 9.68 -2.67
N ASN A 149 31.67 9.39 -3.14
CA ASN A 149 32.78 10.33 -3.16
C ASN A 149 32.45 11.55 -4.04
N LEU A 150 32.68 12.75 -3.51
CA LEU A 150 32.47 14.00 -4.23
C LEU A 150 33.36 14.16 -5.48
N ALA A 151 34.52 13.48 -5.51
CA ALA A 151 35.47 13.51 -6.61
C ALA A 151 35.33 12.30 -7.56
N ASP A 152 34.22 11.54 -7.47
CA ASP A 152 34.01 10.36 -8.32
C ASP A 152 33.92 10.74 -9.79
N GLU A 153 34.80 10.15 -10.62
CA GLU A 153 34.94 10.45 -12.04
C GLU A 153 33.72 9.99 -12.88
N THR A 154 32.98 8.98 -12.40
CA THR A 154 31.77 8.49 -13.07
C THR A 154 30.60 9.43 -12.83
N VAL A 155 30.48 9.96 -11.62
CA VAL A 155 29.48 10.98 -11.25
C VAL A 155 29.78 12.31 -11.94
N ALA A 156 31.07 12.64 -12.11
CA ALA A 156 31.59 13.74 -12.93
C ALA A 156 30.93 15.10 -12.65
N ILE A 157 30.81 15.48 -11.36
CA ILE A 157 30.28 16.80 -10.97
C ILE A 157 31.34 17.86 -11.20
N ASP A 158 31.01 18.87 -12.03
CA ASP A 158 31.87 20.03 -12.29
C ASP A 158 31.70 21.06 -11.15
N TRP A 159 32.49 20.91 -10.09
CA TRP A 159 32.42 21.77 -8.90
C TRP A 159 32.97 23.16 -9.20
N PRO A 160 32.20 24.26 -8.94
CA PRO A 160 32.66 25.62 -9.19
C PRO A 160 33.97 25.99 -8.48
N ILE A 161 34.18 25.47 -7.28
CA ILE A 161 35.42 25.59 -6.52
C ILE A 161 36.11 24.23 -6.48
N PRO A 162 37.33 24.08 -6.98
CA PRO A 162 38.03 22.79 -6.99
C PRO A 162 38.05 22.13 -5.60
N LEU A 163 37.79 20.82 -5.55
CA LEU A 163 37.65 20.07 -4.28
C LEU A 163 38.95 20.09 -3.44
N ASP A 164 40.12 20.25 -4.07
CA ASP A 164 41.39 20.39 -3.36
C ASP A 164 41.47 21.68 -2.55
N SER A 165 40.74 22.72 -3.00
CA SER A 165 40.63 24.00 -2.32
C SER A 165 39.39 24.10 -1.41
N ALA A 166 38.49 23.13 -1.50
CA ALA A 166 37.23 23.09 -0.77
C ALA A 166 37.43 22.68 0.70
N LYS A 167 36.58 23.25 1.56
CA LYS A 167 36.52 22.88 2.98
C LYS A 167 35.54 21.70 3.16
N MET A 168 36.11 20.52 3.36
CA MET A 168 35.37 19.25 3.48
C MET A 168 35.72 18.53 4.78
N SER A 169 34.79 17.69 5.29
CA SER A 169 35.07 16.78 6.39
C SER A 169 36.01 15.64 5.93
N ALA A 170 36.77 15.03 6.83
CA ALA A 170 37.56 13.84 6.55
C ALA A 170 36.66 12.69 6.04
N LYS A 171 35.49 12.53 6.67
CA LYS A 171 34.50 11.51 6.27
C LYS A 171 34.02 11.67 4.84
N ASP A 172 33.71 12.90 4.39
CA ASP A 172 33.22 13.14 3.02
C ASP A 172 34.30 12.87 1.97
N ARG A 173 35.59 12.96 2.34
CA ARG A 173 36.73 12.62 1.46
C ARG A 173 36.93 11.12 1.28
N GLU A 174 36.49 10.33 2.26
CA GLU A 174 36.70 8.87 2.32
C GLU A 174 35.48 8.06 1.83
N HIS A 175 34.44 8.74 1.30
CA HIS A 175 33.28 8.04 0.75
C HIS A 175 33.68 7.13 -0.43
N PRO A 176 32.97 5.98 -0.62
CA PRO A 176 33.26 5.04 -1.71
C PRO A 176 33.00 5.66 -3.09
N SER A 177 33.58 5.06 -4.13
CA SER A 177 33.24 5.39 -5.50
C SER A 177 31.83 4.89 -5.86
N LEU A 178 31.20 5.47 -6.89
CA LEU A 178 29.88 5.02 -7.37
C LEU A 178 29.89 3.53 -7.76
N ALA A 179 31.00 3.04 -8.29
CA ALA A 179 31.16 1.65 -8.68
C ALA A 179 31.10 0.67 -7.50
N ASP A 180 31.44 1.14 -6.29
CA ASP A 180 31.44 0.33 -5.06
C ASP A 180 30.12 0.48 -4.27
N VAL A 181 29.23 1.35 -4.72
CA VAL A 181 27.94 1.62 -4.05
C VAL A 181 26.89 0.60 -4.49
N LYS A 182 26.29 -0.07 -3.51
CA LYS A 182 25.12 -0.91 -3.78
C LYS A 182 23.90 -0.03 -4.03
N PRO A 183 23.20 -0.19 -5.18
CA PRO A 183 21.97 0.57 -5.44
C PRO A 183 20.93 0.39 -4.34
N ILE A 184 20.25 1.47 -4.00
CA ILE A 184 19.20 1.49 -2.96
C ILE A 184 17.92 0.88 -3.53
N PRO A 185 17.43 -0.24 -2.95
CA PRO A 185 16.23 -0.89 -3.46
C PRO A 185 14.96 -0.03 -3.22
N PRO A 186 13.90 -0.26 -4.00
CA PRO A 186 12.60 0.36 -3.74
C PRO A 186 12.07 -0.03 -2.37
N ARG A 187 11.11 0.74 -1.84
CA ARG A 187 10.41 0.38 -0.61
C ARG A 187 9.64 -0.93 -0.81
N LYS A 188 9.53 -1.70 0.28
CA LYS A 188 8.94 -3.04 0.29
C LYS A 188 7.41 -3.00 0.25
N THR A 189 6.83 -4.11 -0.21
CA THR A 189 5.43 -4.46 0.04
C THR A 189 5.35 -5.50 1.15
N LEU A 190 4.51 -5.28 2.17
CA LEU A 190 4.26 -6.24 3.25
C LEU A 190 2.90 -6.89 3.07
N VAL A 191 2.85 -8.22 3.05
CA VAL A 191 1.62 -9.00 3.04
C VAL A 191 1.41 -9.63 4.41
N LEU A 192 0.35 -9.22 5.12
CA LEU A 192 -0.06 -9.78 6.41
C LEU A 192 -1.06 -10.93 6.20
N GLY A 193 -1.00 -11.97 7.04
CA GLY A 193 -1.85 -13.15 6.89
C GLY A 193 -1.39 -14.10 5.79
N ALA A 194 -0.10 -14.19 5.57
CA ALA A 194 0.55 -14.91 4.46
C ALA A 194 0.23 -16.42 4.40
N SER A 195 -0.07 -17.07 5.52
CA SER A 195 -0.45 -18.49 5.61
C SER A 195 -1.93 -18.74 5.27
N GLY A 196 -2.78 -17.69 5.20
CA GLY A 196 -4.19 -17.80 4.86
C GLY A 196 -4.43 -18.13 3.38
N GLN A 197 -5.69 -18.43 3.00
CA GLN A 197 -6.05 -18.76 1.61
C GLN A 197 -5.65 -17.64 0.63
N LEU A 198 -5.99 -16.39 0.96
CA LEU A 198 -5.61 -15.23 0.12
C LEU A 198 -4.12 -14.94 0.20
N GLY A 199 -3.49 -15.09 1.38
CA GLY A 199 -2.04 -14.91 1.54
C GLY A 199 -1.22 -15.81 0.63
N ARG A 200 -1.63 -17.07 0.44
CA ARG A 200 -1.00 -18.00 -0.51
C ARG A 200 -1.18 -17.54 -1.96
N ALA A 201 -2.38 -17.12 -2.33
CA ALA A 201 -2.64 -16.59 -3.68
C ALA A 201 -1.85 -15.29 -3.96
N LEU A 202 -1.69 -14.43 -2.96
CA LEU A 202 -0.83 -13.24 -3.06
C LEU A 202 0.64 -13.62 -3.23
N ARG A 203 1.12 -14.67 -2.55
CA ARG A 203 2.49 -15.17 -2.74
C ARG A 203 2.75 -15.61 -4.19
N GLU A 204 1.77 -16.26 -4.81
CA GLU A 204 1.84 -16.62 -6.24
C GLU A 204 1.78 -15.39 -7.15
N ALA A 205 0.84 -14.46 -6.87
CA ALA A 205 0.65 -13.26 -7.67
C ALA A 205 1.84 -12.29 -7.64
N TYR A 206 2.65 -12.30 -6.57
CA TYR A 206 3.82 -11.46 -6.39
C TYR A 206 5.15 -12.24 -6.50
N ALA A 207 5.14 -13.46 -7.03
CA ALA A 207 6.35 -14.30 -7.11
C ALA A 207 7.48 -13.69 -7.97
N ASP A 208 7.12 -12.86 -8.94
CA ASP A 208 8.02 -12.13 -9.84
C ASP A 208 8.40 -10.72 -9.34
N VAL A 209 7.87 -10.28 -8.19
CA VAL A 209 8.10 -8.93 -7.65
C VAL A 209 9.12 -8.98 -6.53
N ALA A 210 10.26 -8.31 -6.72
CA ALA A 210 11.26 -8.16 -5.66
C ALA A 210 10.75 -7.27 -4.51
N GLY A 211 11.29 -7.48 -3.31
CA GLY A 211 10.99 -6.62 -2.15
C GLY A 211 9.60 -6.87 -1.52
N VAL A 212 8.97 -8.02 -1.78
CA VAL A 212 7.72 -8.41 -1.10
C VAL A 212 8.03 -9.28 0.10
N GLU A 213 7.61 -8.82 1.28
CA GLU A 213 7.72 -9.55 2.56
C GLU A 213 6.37 -10.16 2.92
N PHE A 214 6.36 -11.45 3.25
CA PHE A 214 5.17 -12.20 3.64
C PHE A 214 5.25 -12.53 5.12
N ALA A 215 4.38 -11.90 5.92
CA ALA A 215 4.34 -12.06 7.37
C ALA A 215 3.14 -12.91 7.81
N GLU A 216 3.41 -13.85 8.70
CA GLU A 216 2.41 -14.66 9.38
C GLU A 216 2.05 -14.03 10.74
N ARG A 217 1.08 -14.63 11.45
CA ARG A 217 0.67 -14.14 12.76
C ARG A 217 1.81 -14.15 13.79
N GLY A 218 2.75 -15.10 13.68
CA GLY A 218 3.93 -15.15 14.54
C GLY A 218 4.92 -14.00 14.35
N ASP A 219 4.95 -13.42 13.14
CA ASP A 219 5.83 -12.31 12.79
C ASP A 219 5.21 -10.96 13.16
N ILE A 220 3.89 -10.80 12.91
CA ILE A 220 3.11 -9.60 13.24
C ILE A 220 1.69 -10.05 13.66
N ASP A 221 1.40 -9.97 14.96
CA ASP A 221 0.06 -10.19 15.48
C ASP A 221 -0.70 -8.86 15.57
N LEU A 222 -1.77 -8.72 14.80
CA LEU A 222 -2.62 -7.53 14.79
C LEU A 222 -3.27 -7.25 16.16
N THR A 223 -3.39 -8.27 17.03
CA THR A 223 -3.98 -8.13 18.37
C THR A 223 -2.96 -7.72 19.43
N ALA A 224 -1.66 -7.74 19.09
CA ALA A 224 -0.60 -7.36 20.02
C ALA A 224 -0.50 -5.85 20.18
N ALA A 225 -0.20 -5.40 21.40
CA ALA A 225 0.20 -4.00 21.61
C ALA A 225 1.55 -3.74 20.93
N GLY A 226 1.70 -2.60 20.24
CA GLY A 226 2.99 -2.19 19.69
C GLY A 226 3.21 -2.45 18.21
N ILE A 227 2.16 -2.58 17.39
CA ILE A 227 2.29 -2.65 15.93
C ILE A 227 3.19 -1.53 15.39
N ALA A 228 3.08 -0.31 15.91
CA ALA A 228 3.89 0.84 15.48
C ALA A 228 5.41 0.63 15.60
N SER A 229 5.86 -0.26 16.50
CA SER A 229 7.29 -0.58 16.70
C SER A 229 7.70 -1.94 16.15
N ALA A 230 6.77 -2.71 15.55
CA ALA A 230 7.04 -4.06 15.05
C ALA A 230 8.02 -4.09 13.86
N ARG A 231 8.12 -3.00 13.14
CA ARG A 231 8.99 -2.84 11.95
C ARG A 231 9.46 -1.39 11.83
N ARG A 232 10.50 -1.16 11.03
CA ARG A 232 10.80 0.18 10.51
C ARG A 232 9.84 0.46 9.33
N TRP A 233 8.65 1.00 9.65
CA TRP A 233 7.54 1.12 8.71
C TRP A 233 7.85 1.98 7.48
N ARG A 234 8.76 2.94 7.60
CA ARG A 234 9.20 3.77 6.46
C ARG A 234 9.94 3.01 5.35
N ASP A 235 10.31 1.75 5.59
CA ASP A 235 10.87 0.88 4.56
C ASP A 235 9.80 0.24 3.67
N TYR A 236 8.51 0.45 4.00
CA TYR A 236 7.39 -0.11 3.25
C TYR A 236 6.63 0.98 2.50
N GLU A 237 6.25 0.70 1.24
CA GLU A 237 5.37 1.53 0.42
C GLU A 237 3.93 1.06 0.49
N THR A 238 3.72 -0.24 0.61
CA THR A 238 2.40 -0.87 0.60
C THR A 238 2.30 -1.93 1.70
N ILE A 239 1.16 -1.95 2.39
CA ILE A 239 0.75 -3.04 3.29
C ILE A 239 -0.52 -3.66 2.70
N ILE A 240 -0.50 -4.98 2.46
CA ILE A 240 -1.69 -5.75 2.05
C ILE A 240 -2.13 -6.56 3.27
N ASN A 241 -3.22 -6.14 3.90
CA ASN A 241 -3.77 -6.81 5.07
C ASN A 241 -4.78 -7.89 4.67
N ALA A 242 -4.31 -9.12 4.48
CA ALA A 242 -5.13 -10.31 4.30
C ALA A 242 -5.38 -11.07 5.61
N ALA A 243 -4.92 -10.55 6.75
CA ALA A 243 -5.21 -11.11 8.06
C ALA A 243 -6.57 -10.65 8.59
N ALA A 244 -7.39 -11.59 9.02
CA ALA A 244 -8.69 -11.31 9.62
C ALA A 244 -9.14 -12.46 10.53
N TYR A 245 -10.03 -12.17 11.47
CA TYR A 245 -10.87 -13.16 12.11
C TYR A 245 -12.03 -13.47 11.15
N THR A 246 -12.18 -14.73 10.74
CA THR A 246 -13.14 -15.17 9.72
C THR A 246 -14.20 -16.16 10.20
N GLY A 247 -14.22 -16.47 11.49
CA GLY A 247 -15.18 -17.39 12.08
C GLY A 247 -16.56 -16.75 12.24
N VAL A 248 -17.38 -16.74 11.18
CA VAL A 248 -18.66 -16.03 11.12
C VAL A 248 -19.60 -16.43 12.27
N ASP A 249 -19.90 -17.74 12.42
CA ASP A 249 -20.77 -18.23 13.49
C ASP A 249 -20.11 -18.14 14.87
N ALA A 250 -18.81 -18.41 14.95
CA ALA A 250 -18.07 -18.29 16.20
C ALA A 250 -18.02 -16.86 16.72
N ALA A 251 -18.10 -15.85 15.85
CA ALA A 251 -18.16 -14.43 16.23
C ALA A 251 -19.42 -14.08 17.07
N GLU A 252 -20.48 -14.87 16.99
CA GLU A 252 -21.69 -14.66 17.78
C GLU A 252 -21.54 -15.13 19.24
N THR A 253 -20.49 -15.90 19.57
CA THR A 253 -20.15 -16.24 20.95
C THR A 253 -19.42 -15.09 21.66
N PRO A 254 -19.46 -14.98 23.00
CA PRO A 254 -18.73 -13.94 23.72
C PRO A 254 -17.22 -13.91 23.42
N GLU A 255 -16.58 -15.07 23.39
CA GLU A 255 -15.15 -15.22 23.11
C GLU A 255 -14.81 -14.89 21.65
N GLY A 256 -15.63 -15.38 20.71
CA GLY A 256 -15.47 -15.10 19.28
C GLY A 256 -15.71 -13.64 18.96
N ARG A 257 -16.69 -12.99 19.60
CA ARG A 257 -16.94 -11.55 19.50
C ARG A 257 -15.71 -10.76 19.94
N ALA A 258 -15.16 -11.06 21.12
CA ALA A 258 -13.96 -10.38 21.60
C ALA A 258 -12.78 -10.54 20.64
N ALA A 259 -12.54 -11.76 20.13
CA ALA A 259 -11.47 -12.04 19.17
C ALA A 259 -11.69 -11.34 17.82
N ALA A 260 -12.93 -11.31 17.32
CA ALA A 260 -13.28 -10.60 16.08
C ALA A 260 -13.06 -9.09 16.20
N TRP A 261 -13.50 -8.47 17.30
CA TRP A 261 -13.27 -7.04 17.57
C TRP A 261 -11.78 -6.72 17.74
N ALA A 262 -11.02 -7.56 18.46
CA ALA A 262 -9.58 -7.36 18.63
C ALA A 262 -8.85 -7.39 17.28
N THR A 263 -9.15 -8.38 16.43
CA THR A 263 -8.44 -8.56 15.14
C THR A 263 -8.94 -7.60 14.07
N ASN A 264 -10.27 -7.59 13.81
CA ASN A 264 -10.85 -6.89 12.65
C ASN A 264 -11.05 -5.40 12.90
N VAL A 265 -11.03 -4.94 14.15
CA VAL A 265 -11.26 -3.52 14.48
C VAL A 265 -10.03 -2.91 15.15
N ALA A 266 -9.67 -3.34 16.37
CA ALA A 266 -8.58 -2.71 17.11
C ALA A 266 -7.23 -2.86 16.38
N GLY A 267 -6.91 -4.07 15.91
CA GLY A 267 -5.70 -4.35 15.13
C GLY A 267 -5.68 -3.60 13.80
N VAL A 268 -6.80 -3.57 13.09
CA VAL A 268 -6.92 -2.82 11.82
C VAL A 268 -6.79 -1.31 12.05
N ALA A 269 -7.38 -0.77 13.11
CA ALA A 269 -7.25 0.66 13.45
C ALA A 269 -5.79 1.03 13.81
N ALA A 270 -5.07 0.16 14.54
CA ALA A 270 -3.65 0.37 14.83
C ALA A 270 -2.80 0.33 13.55
N LEU A 271 -3.10 -0.61 12.64
CA LEU A 271 -2.43 -0.71 11.34
C LEU A 271 -2.73 0.50 10.45
N ALA A 272 -3.98 0.98 10.41
CA ALA A 272 -4.40 2.16 9.67
C ALA A 272 -3.66 3.41 10.15
N ARG A 273 -3.54 3.60 11.47
CA ARG A 273 -2.74 4.69 12.05
C ARG A 273 -1.28 4.58 11.64
N THR A 274 -0.69 3.39 11.76
CA THR A 274 0.71 3.14 11.35
C THR A 274 0.93 3.46 9.87
N ALA A 275 0.00 3.05 9.00
CA ALA A 275 0.08 3.36 7.57
C ALA A 275 -0.03 4.87 7.31
N SER A 276 -0.95 5.56 7.98
CA SER A 276 -1.12 7.01 7.86
C SER A 276 0.13 7.78 8.32
N ASP A 277 0.71 7.41 9.48
CA ASP A 277 1.87 8.08 10.05
C ASP A 277 3.14 7.91 9.20
N ASN A 278 3.22 6.82 8.43
CA ASN A 278 4.39 6.48 7.60
C ASN A 278 4.15 6.67 6.10
N ASN A 279 3.01 7.24 5.70
CA ASN A 279 2.63 7.48 4.30
C ASN A 279 2.63 6.21 3.44
N ILE A 280 2.10 5.11 3.99
CA ILE A 280 2.05 3.79 3.37
C ILE A 280 0.66 3.58 2.72
N THR A 281 0.62 2.96 1.55
CA THR A 281 -0.64 2.51 0.95
C THR A 281 -1.16 1.28 1.71
N LEU A 282 -2.38 1.36 2.26
CA LEU A 282 -3.00 0.25 2.98
C LEU A 282 -4.08 -0.41 2.13
N VAL A 283 -3.86 -1.65 1.73
CA VAL A 283 -4.88 -2.51 1.10
C VAL A 283 -5.52 -3.37 2.19
N HIS A 284 -6.83 -3.29 2.37
CA HIS A 284 -7.58 -4.02 3.39
C HIS A 284 -8.68 -4.87 2.77
N ILE A 285 -8.74 -6.13 3.15
CA ILE A 285 -9.76 -7.05 2.64
C ILE A 285 -11.00 -6.97 3.52
N SER A 286 -12.12 -6.64 2.90
CA SER A 286 -13.45 -6.57 3.53
C SER A 286 -14.39 -7.64 2.98
N SER A 287 -15.69 -7.53 3.24
CA SER A 287 -16.68 -8.55 2.92
C SER A 287 -18.02 -7.93 2.55
N ASP A 288 -18.82 -8.65 1.78
CA ASP A 288 -20.25 -8.44 1.55
C ASP A 288 -21.09 -8.44 2.82
N TYR A 289 -20.63 -9.08 3.90
CA TYR A 289 -21.29 -9.08 5.23
C TYR A 289 -21.39 -7.71 5.88
N VAL A 290 -20.77 -6.67 5.30
CA VAL A 290 -21.01 -5.28 5.73
C VAL A 290 -22.40 -4.79 5.35
N PHE A 291 -23.12 -5.50 4.47
CA PHE A 291 -24.48 -5.21 4.03
C PHE A 291 -25.49 -6.18 4.67
N ASP A 292 -26.77 -5.80 4.68
CA ASP A 292 -27.86 -6.60 5.24
C ASP A 292 -28.45 -7.63 4.26
N GLY A 293 -28.12 -7.53 2.97
CA GLY A 293 -28.64 -8.40 1.94
C GLY A 293 -30.08 -8.09 1.52
N SER A 294 -30.66 -6.96 1.89
CA SER A 294 -32.05 -6.57 1.57
C SER A 294 -32.19 -5.88 0.20
N SER A 295 -31.10 -5.43 -0.41
CA SER A 295 -31.13 -4.79 -1.73
C SER A 295 -31.66 -5.76 -2.82
N PRO A 296 -32.56 -5.31 -3.70
CA PRO A 296 -33.01 -6.11 -4.85
C PRO A 296 -31.97 -6.24 -5.96
N GLY A 297 -30.92 -5.39 -5.94
CA GLY A 297 -29.84 -5.33 -6.91
C GLY A 297 -28.45 -5.52 -6.31
N PRO A 298 -27.38 -5.46 -7.13
CA PRO A 298 -26.00 -5.50 -6.66
C PRO A 298 -25.69 -4.31 -5.74
N TYR A 299 -24.93 -4.55 -4.66
CA TYR A 299 -24.43 -3.51 -3.78
C TYR A 299 -23.25 -2.77 -4.40
N ARG A 300 -23.30 -1.44 -4.37
CA ARG A 300 -22.23 -0.55 -4.81
C ARG A 300 -21.29 -0.22 -3.66
N GLU A 301 -20.14 0.32 -4.00
CA GLU A 301 -19.12 0.69 -3.00
C GLU A 301 -19.58 1.82 -2.07
N ASP A 302 -20.46 2.69 -2.55
CA ASP A 302 -21.03 3.84 -1.83
C ASP A 302 -22.36 3.55 -1.12
N ASP A 303 -22.91 2.34 -1.25
CA ASP A 303 -24.11 1.94 -0.52
C ASP A 303 -23.84 1.89 0.99
N ALA A 304 -24.86 2.29 1.75
CA ALA A 304 -24.79 2.33 3.22
C ALA A 304 -24.58 0.93 3.79
N VAL A 305 -23.59 0.79 4.68
CA VAL A 305 -23.34 -0.46 5.39
C VAL A 305 -24.41 -0.69 6.48
N SER A 306 -24.90 -1.93 6.59
CA SER A 306 -25.94 -2.34 7.54
C SER A 306 -25.74 -3.80 7.96
N PRO A 307 -24.62 -4.15 8.64
CA PRO A 307 -24.25 -5.52 8.93
C PRO A 307 -25.22 -6.20 9.91
N LEU A 308 -25.64 -7.43 9.59
CA LEU A 308 -26.59 -8.20 10.39
C LEU A 308 -25.94 -8.82 11.65
N GLY A 309 -24.78 -9.46 11.48
CA GLY A 309 -24.09 -10.22 12.53
C GLY A 309 -22.78 -9.57 12.97
N VAL A 310 -22.20 -10.12 14.04
CA VAL A 310 -20.95 -9.60 14.67
C VAL A 310 -19.78 -9.56 13.70
N TYR A 311 -19.60 -10.60 12.90
CA TYR A 311 -18.53 -10.62 11.89
C TYR A 311 -18.64 -9.42 10.94
N GLY A 312 -19.82 -9.21 10.35
CA GLY A 312 -20.08 -8.07 9.47
C GLY A 312 -19.87 -6.72 10.17
N GLN A 313 -20.33 -6.57 11.42
CA GLN A 313 -20.12 -5.38 12.24
C GLN A 313 -18.62 -5.07 12.41
N THR A 314 -17.81 -6.10 12.71
CA THR A 314 -16.36 -5.90 12.87
C THR A 314 -15.67 -5.57 11.55
N LYS A 315 -16.11 -6.15 10.41
CA LYS A 315 -15.57 -5.80 9.09
C LYS A 315 -15.94 -4.37 8.70
N ALA A 316 -17.19 -3.96 8.91
CA ALA A 316 -17.62 -2.58 8.65
C ALA A 316 -16.89 -1.54 9.52
N ALA A 317 -16.67 -1.84 10.80
CA ALA A 317 -15.89 -0.99 11.69
C ALA A 317 -14.42 -0.89 11.26
N GLY A 318 -13.83 -2.00 10.79
CA GLY A 318 -12.50 -2.02 10.18
C GLY A 318 -12.42 -1.17 8.91
N ASP A 319 -13.42 -1.26 8.02
CA ASP A 319 -13.53 -0.43 6.81
C ASP A 319 -13.50 1.07 7.16
N LEU A 320 -14.27 1.48 8.18
CA LEU A 320 -14.29 2.88 8.64
C LEU A 320 -12.92 3.34 9.15
N ALA A 321 -12.20 2.48 9.88
CA ALA A 321 -10.86 2.80 10.34
C ALA A 321 -9.88 2.96 9.17
N VAL A 322 -9.93 2.08 8.17
CA VAL A 322 -9.08 2.14 6.97
C VAL A 322 -9.42 3.35 6.09
N ALA A 323 -10.69 3.74 5.98
CA ALA A 323 -11.13 4.90 5.21
C ALA A 323 -10.56 6.24 5.72
N THR A 324 -10.00 6.28 6.95
CA THR A 324 -9.28 7.46 7.46
C THR A 324 -7.86 7.62 6.92
N VAL A 325 -7.33 6.61 6.23
CA VAL A 325 -6.00 6.64 5.62
C VAL A 325 -6.10 7.23 4.21
N ASP A 326 -5.39 8.30 3.91
CA ASP A 326 -5.44 8.96 2.60
C ASP A 326 -5.13 8.01 1.44
N ARG A 327 -4.16 7.09 1.65
CA ARG A 327 -3.69 6.11 0.67
C ARG A 327 -4.22 4.72 1.02
N HIS A 328 -5.47 4.43 0.67
CA HIS A 328 -6.07 3.13 0.98
C HIS A 328 -6.83 2.50 -0.19
N TYR A 329 -6.89 1.17 -0.16
CA TYR A 329 -7.83 0.37 -0.93
C TYR A 329 -8.58 -0.56 0.04
N ILE A 330 -9.90 -0.44 0.11
CA ILE A 330 -10.77 -1.41 0.77
C ILE A 330 -11.31 -2.33 -0.32
N VAL A 331 -10.97 -3.60 -0.26
CA VAL A 331 -11.40 -4.62 -1.23
C VAL A 331 -12.53 -5.43 -0.61
N ARG A 332 -13.79 -5.12 -0.97
CA ARG A 332 -14.95 -5.91 -0.57
C ARG A 332 -15.13 -7.09 -1.48
N THR A 333 -15.24 -8.28 -0.91
CA THR A 333 -15.41 -9.53 -1.66
C THR A 333 -16.49 -10.40 -1.05
N SER A 334 -16.92 -11.44 -1.75
CA SER A 334 -17.92 -12.39 -1.28
C SER A 334 -17.55 -13.82 -1.68
N TRP A 335 -18.05 -14.82 -0.94
CA TRP A 335 -18.01 -16.25 -1.27
C TRP A 335 -16.63 -16.74 -1.73
N VAL A 336 -15.63 -16.49 -0.90
CA VAL A 336 -14.21 -16.71 -1.24
C VAL A 336 -13.87 -18.21 -1.30
N ILE A 337 -13.27 -18.61 -2.41
CA ILE A 337 -12.74 -19.95 -2.67
C ILE A 337 -11.23 -19.87 -2.90
N GLY A 338 -10.47 -20.61 -2.09
CA GLY A 338 -9.01 -20.69 -2.22
C GLY A 338 -8.49 -22.09 -1.93
N GLU A 339 -7.17 -22.19 -1.74
CA GLU A 339 -6.53 -23.42 -1.32
C GLU A 339 -6.90 -23.80 0.12
N GLY A 340 -7.18 -25.10 0.36
CA GLY A 340 -7.56 -25.62 1.67
C GLY A 340 -9.07 -25.87 1.80
N HIS A 341 -9.60 -25.85 3.04
CA HIS A 341 -11.01 -26.13 3.31
C HIS A 341 -11.91 -25.00 2.79
N ASN A 342 -12.88 -25.32 1.93
CA ASN A 342 -13.88 -24.40 1.40
C ASN A 342 -15.13 -25.16 0.94
N PHE A 343 -16.19 -24.43 0.57
CA PHE A 343 -17.48 -25.00 0.18
C PHE A 343 -17.36 -25.95 -1.00
N VAL A 344 -16.65 -25.61 -2.06
CA VAL A 344 -16.49 -26.43 -3.27
C VAL A 344 -15.80 -27.76 -2.94
N ARG A 345 -14.70 -27.71 -2.17
CA ARG A 345 -14.02 -28.96 -1.73
C ARG A 345 -14.91 -29.82 -0.83
N THR A 346 -15.73 -29.21 0.01
CA THR A 346 -16.71 -29.93 0.81
C THR A 346 -17.72 -30.65 -0.10
N MET A 347 -18.27 -29.99 -1.10
CA MET A 347 -19.22 -30.59 -2.05
C MET A 347 -18.57 -31.73 -2.85
N LEU A 348 -17.32 -31.55 -3.33
CA LEU A 348 -16.56 -32.63 -3.98
C LEU A 348 -16.44 -33.87 -3.07
N SER A 349 -16.04 -33.66 -1.82
CA SER A 349 -15.91 -34.77 -0.86
C SER A 349 -17.24 -35.47 -0.57
N LEU A 350 -18.36 -34.73 -0.48
CA LEU A 350 -19.68 -35.30 -0.29
C LEU A 350 -20.14 -36.09 -1.52
N ALA A 351 -19.88 -35.59 -2.72
CA ALA A 351 -20.17 -36.24 -3.99
C ALA A 351 -19.48 -37.62 -4.08
N GLU A 352 -18.18 -37.66 -3.81
CA GLU A 352 -17.35 -38.88 -3.81
C GLU A 352 -17.81 -39.90 -2.76
N ARG A 353 -18.19 -39.43 -1.57
CA ARG A 353 -18.67 -40.28 -0.47
C ARG A 353 -20.09 -40.79 -0.64
N GLY A 354 -20.77 -40.46 -1.69
CA GLY A 354 -22.15 -40.88 -1.96
C GLY A 354 -23.21 -40.17 -1.10
N VAL A 355 -22.87 -39.05 -0.44
CA VAL A 355 -23.78 -38.30 0.44
C VAL A 355 -24.67 -37.37 -0.41
N ASN A 356 -25.95 -37.28 -0.02
CA ASN A 356 -26.94 -36.36 -0.62
C ASN A 356 -27.09 -35.13 0.29
N PRO A 357 -26.44 -34.00 0.02
CA PRO A 357 -26.48 -32.84 0.90
C PRO A 357 -27.76 -32.02 0.73
N SER A 358 -28.25 -31.44 1.84
CA SER A 358 -29.19 -30.32 1.82
C SER A 358 -28.41 -29.02 1.78
N VAL A 359 -28.69 -28.16 0.79
CA VAL A 359 -27.92 -26.94 0.55
C VAL A 359 -28.86 -25.72 0.39
N VAL A 360 -28.45 -24.60 0.98
CA VAL A 360 -29.22 -23.36 1.01
C VAL A 360 -29.40 -22.78 -0.42
N ASN A 361 -30.65 -22.42 -0.76
CA ASN A 361 -31.00 -21.87 -2.08
C ASN A 361 -31.53 -20.43 -2.07
N ASP A 362 -31.75 -19.84 -0.88
CA ASP A 362 -32.29 -18.49 -0.69
C ASP A 362 -31.21 -17.42 -0.42
N GLN A 363 -29.93 -17.76 -0.48
CA GLN A 363 -28.82 -16.84 -0.51
C GLN A 363 -28.26 -16.72 -1.92
N ARG A 364 -28.08 -15.47 -2.39
CA ARG A 364 -27.67 -15.15 -3.76
C ARG A 364 -26.32 -14.46 -3.79
N GLY A 365 -25.44 -14.88 -4.70
CA GLY A 365 -24.08 -14.31 -4.80
C GLY A 365 -23.30 -14.85 -6.00
N ARG A 366 -22.00 -14.61 -6.00
CA ARG A 366 -21.04 -15.16 -6.96
C ARG A 366 -19.82 -15.67 -6.23
N LEU A 367 -19.22 -16.76 -6.69
CA LEU A 367 -17.93 -17.23 -6.18
C LEU A 367 -16.84 -16.25 -6.53
N THR A 368 -15.90 -16.07 -5.60
CA THR A 368 -14.67 -15.29 -5.80
C THR A 368 -13.47 -16.14 -5.47
N PHE A 369 -12.62 -16.40 -6.44
CA PHE A 369 -11.41 -17.18 -6.22
C PHE A 369 -10.30 -16.28 -5.66
N THR A 370 -9.49 -16.78 -4.73
CA THR A 370 -8.41 -16.01 -4.09
C THR A 370 -7.38 -15.52 -5.08
N SER A 371 -7.13 -16.25 -6.17
CA SER A 371 -6.28 -15.81 -7.28
C SER A 371 -6.82 -14.56 -7.97
N GLU A 372 -8.15 -14.44 -8.08
CA GLU A 372 -8.81 -13.27 -8.65
C GLU A 372 -8.68 -12.04 -7.74
N ILE A 373 -8.87 -12.23 -6.43
CA ILE A 373 -8.66 -11.15 -5.45
C ILE A 373 -7.21 -10.68 -5.49
N ALA A 374 -6.25 -11.61 -5.53
CA ALA A 374 -4.84 -11.30 -5.60
C ALA A 374 -4.47 -10.52 -6.89
N ARG A 375 -5.05 -10.91 -8.04
CA ARG A 375 -4.90 -10.22 -9.34
C ARG A 375 -5.46 -8.80 -9.29
N ALA A 376 -6.64 -8.63 -8.68
CA ALA A 376 -7.27 -7.32 -8.51
C ALA A 376 -6.44 -6.40 -7.59
N ILE A 377 -5.93 -6.91 -6.46
CA ILE A 377 -5.06 -6.17 -5.55
C ILE A 377 -3.81 -5.71 -6.28
N ARG A 378 -3.15 -6.60 -7.03
CA ARG A 378 -1.96 -6.27 -7.81
C ARG A 378 -2.30 -5.17 -8.83
N HIS A 379 -3.41 -5.29 -9.57
CA HIS A 379 -3.85 -4.27 -10.52
C HIS A 379 -4.08 -2.91 -9.85
N LEU A 380 -4.77 -2.85 -8.71
CA LEU A 380 -5.00 -1.61 -7.96
C LEU A 380 -3.69 -0.91 -7.57
N VAL A 381 -2.72 -1.68 -7.07
CA VAL A 381 -1.43 -1.17 -6.60
C VAL A 381 -0.56 -0.74 -7.78
N ASP A 382 -0.40 -1.58 -8.80
CA ASP A 382 0.51 -1.35 -9.93
C ASP A 382 0.02 -0.19 -10.82
N SER A 383 -1.30 -0.09 -11.06
CA SER A 383 -1.89 1.00 -11.83
C SER A 383 -2.02 2.31 -11.04
N ARG A 384 -1.75 2.27 -9.73
CA ARG A 384 -2.00 3.40 -8.81
C ARG A 384 -3.42 3.95 -8.97
N ALA A 385 -4.40 3.04 -8.99
CA ALA A 385 -5.81 3.41 -9.12
C ALA A 385 -6.22 4.45 -8.09
N THR A 386 -7.28 5.20 -8.34
CA THR A 386 -7.83 6.15 -7.35
C THR A 386 -8.12 5.43 -6.04
N TYR A 387 -7.60 5.96 -4.93
CA TYR A 387 -7.82 5.40 -3.60
C TYR A 387 -9.30 5.32 -3.24
N GLY A 388 -9.67 4.34 -2.41
CA GLY A 388 -11.03 4.14 -1.95
C GLY A 388 -11.47 2.68 -1.91
N THR A 389 -12.78 2.45 -1.79
CA THR A 389 -13.39 1.11 -1.75
C THR A 389 -13.60 0.57 -3.16
N TYR A 390 -13.34 -0.73 -3.36
CA TYR A 390 -13.60 -1.49 -4.59
C TYR A 390 -14.26 -2.82 -4.27
N ASN A 391 -15.32 -3.15 -5.01
CA ASN A 391 -15.93 -4.46 -4.99
C ASN A 391 -15.17 -5.40 -5.94
N VAL A 392 -14.79 -6.57 -5.45
CA VAL A 392 -14.04 -7.58 -6.20
C VAL A 392 -14.67 -8.94 -6.00
N THR A 393 -15.42 -9.41 -6.98
CA THR A 393 -16.00 -10.77 -7.03
C THR A 393 -15.86 -11.32 -8.45
N GLY A 394 -16.12 -12.62 -8.63
CA GLY A 394 -16.30 -13.17 -9.95
C GLY A 394 -17.43 -12.46 -10.71
N SER A 395 -17.34 -12.40 -12.03
CA SER A 395 -18.39 -11.93 -12.91
C SER A 395 -19.35 -13.08 -13.30
N GLY A 396 -20.24 -12.87 -14.26
CA GLY A 396 -21.19 -13.87 -14.74
C GLY A 396 -22.49 -13.93 -13.95
N SER A 397 -23.14 -15.08 -13.99
CA SER A 397 -24.48 -15.29 -13.43
C SER A 397 -24.49 -15.25 -11.90
N VAL A 398 -25.55 -14.68 -11.34
CA VAL A 398 -25.85 -14.77 -9.91
C VAL A 398 -26.46 -16.13 -9.60
N THR A 399 -25.90 -16.84 -8.62
CA THR A 399 -26.29 -18.21 -8.25
C THR A 399 -26.63 -18.31 -6.76
N SER A 400 -27.17 -19.45 -6.34
CA SER A 400 -27.30 -19.86 -4.94
C SER A 400 -26.18 -20.83 -4.54
N TRP A 401 -26.02 -21.11 -3.23
CA TRP A 401 -25.15 -22.20 -2.78
C TRP A 401 -25.58 -23.56 -3.30
N ALA A 402 -26.91 -23.80 -3.42
CA ALA A 402 -27.45 -25.04 -3.99
C ALA A 402 -27.10 -25.19 -5.49
N ASP A 403 -27.15 -24.10 -6.27
CA ASP A 403 -26.73 -24.12 -7.68
C ASP A 403 -25.25 -24.45 -7.82
N ILE A 404 -24.40 -23.84 -6.99
CA ILE A 404 -22.96 -24.14 -6.95
C ILE A 404 -22.69 -25.59 -6.57
N ALA A 405 -23.43 -26.13 -5.59
CA ALA A 405 -23.31 -27.53 -5.19
C ALA A 405 -23.66 -28.47 -6.34
N ARG A 406 -24.79 -28.24 -7.04
CA ARG A 406 -25.19 -29.03 -8.23
C ARG A 406 -24.13 -28.95 -9.32
N ARG A 407 -23.67 -27.76 -9.62
CA ARG A 407 -22.63 -27.54 -10.63
C ARG A 407 -21.32 -28.24 -10.26
N THR A 408 -20.96 -28.26 -8.98
CA THR A 408 -19.79 -29.00 -8.47
C THR A 408 -19.95 -30.50 -8.65
N PHE A 409 -21.14 -31.06 -8.35
CA PHE A 409 -21.46 -32.49 -8.57
C PHE A 409 -21.35 -32.84 -10.05
N GLU A 410 -21.99 -32.06 -10.93
CA GLU A 410 -21.95 -32.27 -12.36
C GLU A 410 -20.53 -32.28 -12.94
N LEU A 411 -19.71 -31.25 -12.58
CA LEU A 411 -18.33 -31.14 -13.03
C LEU A 411 -17.43 -32.27 -12.52
N ALA A 412 -17.77 -32.86 -11.38
CA ALA A 412 -17.10 -34.02 -10.81
C ALA A 412 -17.63 -35.37 -11.36
N GLY A 413 -18.57 -35.37 -12.32
CA GLY A 413 -19.17 -36.58 -12.92
C GLY A 413 -20.17 -37.28 -12.02
N HIS A 414 -20.78 -36.58 -11.06
CA HIS A 414 -21.82 -37.10 -10.18
C HIS A 414 -23.18 -36.51 -10.52
N ASP A 415 -24.26 -37.21 -10.12
CA ASP A 415 -25.64 -36.78 -10.36
C ASP A 415 -25.98 -35.50 -9.53
N PRO A 416 -26.26 -34.35 -10.17
CA PRO A 416 -26.60 -33.11 -9.49
C PRO A 416 -27.98 -33.16 -8.78
N SER A 417 -28.86 -34.09 -9.14
CA SER A 417 -30.18 -34.27 -8.48
C SER A 417 -30.06 -34.75 -7.02
N ARG A 418 -28.89 -35.20 -6.62
CA ARG A 418 -28.58 -35.59 -5.23
C ARG A 418 -28.51 -34.37 -4.25
N VAL A 419 -28.44 -33.15 -4.78
CA VAL A 419 -28.45 -31.94 -3.97
C VAL A 419 -29.88 -31.48 -3.75
N THR A 420 -30.30 -31.45 -2.48
CA THR A 420 -31.64 -31.00 -2.07
C THR A 420 -31.62 -29.54 -1.65
N ASP A 421 -32.59 -28.77 -2.17
CA ASP A 421 -32.75 -27.36 -1.77
C ASP A 421 -33.39 -27.24 -0.41
N VAL A 422 -32.85 -26.33 0.41
CA VAL A 422 -33.44 -25.90 1.69
C VAL A 422 -33.32 -24.38 1.83
N THR A 423 -34.18 -23.79 2.65
CA THR A 423 -34.00 -22.38 3.04
C THR A 423 -32.94 -22.24 4.13
N THR A 424 -32.42 -21.04 4.32
CA THR A 424 -31.52 -20.72 5.43
C THR A 424 -32.14 -21.10 6.77
N GLU A 425 -33.41 -20.80 6.99
CA GLU A 425 -34.16 -21.16 8.19
C GLU A 425 -34.22 -22.67 8.41
N GLN A 426 -34.56 -23.44 7.38
CA GLN A 426 -34.59 -24.91 7.45
C GLN A 426 -33.23 -25.51 7.72
N TYR A 427 -32.17 -24.96 7.11
CA TYR A 427 -30.81 -25.48 7.29
C TYR A 427 -30.30 -25.33 8.73
N PHE A 428 -30.70 -24.28 9.42
CA PHE A 428 -30.28 -23.99 10.78
C PHE A 428 -31.33 -24.30 11.86
N ALA A 429 -32.46 -24.92 11.50
CA ALA A 429 -33.56 -25.21 12.43
C ALA A 429 -33.13 -25.97 13.69
N ASP A 430 -32.20 -26.94 13.55
CA ASP A 430 -31.71 -27.77 14.63
C ASP A 430 -30.32 -27.34 15.18
N ALA A 431 -29.88 -26.11 14.89
CA ALA A 431 -28.57 -25.64 15.31
C ALA A 431 -28.50 -25.50 16.84
N SER A 432 -27.59 -26.24 17.45
CA SER A 432 -27.33 -26.20 18.91
C SER A 432 -26.37 -25.08 19.32
N LYS A 433 -25.74 -24.40 18.37
CA LYS A 433 -24.79 -23.31 18.57
C LYS A 433 -25.34 -22.01 17.97
N PRO A 434 -24.89 -20.84 18.45
CA PRO A 434 -25.24 -19.59 17.82
C PRO A 434 -24.91 -19.60 16.32
N VAL A 435 -25.85 -19.17 15.51
CA VAL A 435 -25.73 -19.03 14.06
C VAL A 435 -25.79 -17.54 13.73
N ALA A 436 -24.81 -17.06 12.99
CA ALA A 436 -24.82 -15.69 12.52
C ALA A 436 -25.90 -15.49 11.45
N PRO A 437 -26.64 -14.38 11.46
CA PRO A 437 -27.52 -14.04 10.35
C PRO A 437 -26.69 -13.81 9.09
N ARG A 438 -27.21 -14.28 7.96
CA ARG A 438 -26.56 -14.18 6.65
C ARG A 438 -27.34 -13.30 5.70
N PRO A 439 -26.67 -12.46 4.88
CA PRO A 439 -27.33 -11.69 3.85
C PRO A 439 -28.01 -12.60 2.83
N ALA A 440 -29.27 -12.33 2.49
CA ALA A 440 -29.95 -13.04 1.39
C ALA A 440 -29.37 -12.68 0.03
N ASN A 441 -28.85 -11.46 -0.11
CA ASN A 441 -28.16 -10.98 -1.31
C ASN A 441 -26.72 -10.53 -0.98
N SER A 442 -25.75 -11.23 -1.54
CA SER A 442 -24.30 -10.95 -1.46
C SER A 442 -23.73 -10.46 -2.80
N VAL A 443 -24.56 -10.02 -3.72
CA VAL A 443 -24.13 -9.59 -5.05
C VAL A 443 -23.52 -8.19 -4.97
N LEU A 444 -22.27 -8.07 -5.40
CA LEU A 444 -21.53 -6.80 -5.43
C LEU A 444 -21.48 -6.27 -6.88
N ASP A 445 -21.64 -4.96 -7.04
CA ASP A 445 -21.50 -4.27 -8.31
C ASP A 445 -20.03 -4.24 -8.76
N LEU A 446 -19.78 -4.38 -10.06
CA LEU A 446 -18.43 -4.47 -10.62
C LEU A 446 -18.09 -3.29 -11.57
N VAL A 447 -18.96 -2.27 -11.65
CA VAL A 447 -18.79 -1.14 -12.57
C VAL A 447 -17.52 -0.37 -12.24
N LYS A 448 -17.28 -0.10 -10.97
CA LYS A 448 -16.12 0.68 -10.52
C LYS A 448 -14.79 -0.01 -10.82
N ILE A 449 -14.65 -1.29 -10.51
CA ILE A 449 -13.41 -2.04 -10.77
C ILE A 449 -13.13 -2.18 -12.27
N ARG A 450 -14.18 -2.31 -13.10
CA ARG A 450 -14.07 -2.31 -14.55
C ARG A 450 -13.64 -0.96 -15.11
N SER A 451 -14.12 0.13 -14.52
CA SER A 451 -13.78 1.49 -14.98
C SER A 451 -12.29 1.83 -14.89
N ILE A 452 -11.53 1.09 -14.09
CA ILE A 452 -10.06 1.22 -13.98
C ILE A 452 -9.29 0.18 -14.81
N GLY A 453 -9.97 -0.52 -15.73
CA GLY A 453 -9.36 -1.48 -16.66
C GLY A 453 -9.16 -2.89 -16.11
N PHE A 454 -9.76 -3.23 -14.96
CA PHE A 454 -9.73 -4.60 -14.44
C PHE A 454 -11.01 -5.34 -14.86
N GLU A 455 -10.87 -6.46 -15.59
CA GLU A 455 -12.02 -7.31 -15.94
C GLU A 455 -12.04 -8.53 -15.01
N PRO A 456 -13.09 -8.65 -14.16
CA PRO A 456 -13.27 -9.82 -13.30
C PRO A 456 -13.56 -11.09 -14.11
N ALA A 457 -12.87 -12.18 -13.76
CA ALA A 457 -13.08 -13.49 -14.37
C ALA A 457 -14.50 -14.00 -14.10
N ASP A 458 -15.05 -14.78 -15.06
CA ASP A 458 -16.34 -15.44 -14.86
C ASP A 458 -16.26 -16.49 -13.74
N ALA A 459 -17.26 -16.48 -12.85
CA ALA A 459 -17.27 -17.34 -11.66
C ALA A 459 -17.46 -18.82 -12.02
N ASP A 460 -18.26 -19.18 -13.05
CA ASP A 460 -18.45 -20.57 -13.47
C ASP A 460 -17.21 -21.10 -14.20
N GLU A 461 -16.60 -20.31 -15.10
CA GLU A 461 -15.34 -20.68 -15.75
C GLU A 461 -14.23 -20.92 -14.71
N SER A 462 -14.15 -20.05 -13.70
CA SER A 462 -13.19 -20.19 -12.61
C SER A 462 -13.48 -21.45 -11.76
N LEU A 463 -14.73 -21.79 -11.52
CA LEU A 463 -15.15 -23.02 -10.85
C LEU A 463 -14.75 -24.27 -11.64
N VAL A 464 -14.99 -24.28 -12.96
CA VAL A 464 -14.56 -25.36 -13.87
C VAL A 464 -13.06 -25.59 -13.75
N ASN A 465 -12.27 -24.52 -13.88
CA ASN A 465 -10.80 -24.58 -13.80
C ASN A 465 -10.32 -25.06 -12.42
N TYR A 466 -10.97 -24.63 -11.34
CA TYR A 466 -10.63 -25.04 -9.97
C TYR A 466 -10.89 -26.53 -9.74
N ILE A 467 -12.04 -27.04 -10.18
CA ILE A 467 -12.41 -28.45 -10.04
C ILE A 467 -11.50 -29.34 -10.87
N GLN A 468 -11.23 -28.98 -12.15
CA GLN A 468 -10.31 -29.74 -13.00
C GLN A 468 -8.91 -29.89 -12.37
N ARG A 469 -8.36 -28.83 -11.80
CA ARG A 469 -7.08 -28.90 -11.08
C ARG A 469 -7.19 -29.78 -9.83
N SER A 470 -8.31 -29.70 -9.08
CA SER A 470 -8.52 -30.46 -7.86
C SER A 470 -8.66 -31.97 -8.11
N ILE A 471 -9.18 -32.38 -9.25
CA ILE A 471 -9.33 -33.79 -9.67
C ILE A 471 -8.05 -34.29 -10.34
N GLY A 472 -7.38 -33.48 -11.16
CA GLY A 472 -6.18 -33.86 -11.92
C GLY A 472 -4.90 -33.98 -11.08
N THR A 473 -4.91 -33.51 -9.83
CA THR A 473 -3.78 -33.61 -8.86
C THR A 473 -3.89 -34.86 -7.98
N ARG A 474 -4.85 -35.73 -8.20
CA ARG A 474 -5.00 -37.03 -7.54
C ARG A 474 -4.57 -38.14 -8.48
#